data_4fb40b94fa67e657d980683d961be7db
#
_entry.id   4fb40b94fa67e657d980683d961be7db
#
_cell.length_a   1.000
_cell.length_b   1.000
_cell.length_c   1.000
_cell.angle_alpha   90.00
_cell.angle_beta   90.00
_cell.angle_gamma   90.00
#
_symmetry.space_group_name_H-M   'P 1'
#
loop_
_entity.id
_entity.type
_entity.pdbx_description
1 polymer ?
#
loop_
_entity_poly.entity_id
_entity_poly.type
_entity_poly.pdbx_seq_one_letter_code
_entity_poly.pdbx_strand_id
1 'polypeptide(L)'
;MGAGHGPKGGIEMTRIGIGVGCAALGALLCALPVGPAAWAQTAPPTLEKAAASADNWAMPTLNYANTRYSSLTQINATNASRLQVAWTFSTGVLRGHEGQPLVIGNVMYLVTPFPNTVFALDLDHAERILWQYTPTQNSEVIPVMCCDTVNRGVAYGDGKIILHQADNTVVALDAMTGKEAWKQTLASYKDGATGTEAPMVVGNKVILGVSGGEFGVQGFVAALDIADGHILWKAFSEGPDNQILVDPQKTMSLGKPVGADSSVKTWKGDQWKIGGGDTWGWYSYDPKLNLLYYGSGNPSTWNPNQRPGDNKWSMTIFARDIDTGVAKWVYQMTPHDQWDYDGVNEMILADLTVDGRPVPALVHFDRNGFSYVLNRADGELIAAHKFDPAVNWATGIDMNKSSANYGRPEVVDKFAPGSSGVNVNYTGICPAALGSKDEQPAAFDPETKLFYVPTNHVCMDYEPYPVAYAAGQPYVGATLSMFPGPGGYMGRFIAFDPVTGKTAWSIDDQFSDWGGALTTAGGVVFYGTLKGYLRAVDAKTGKILYDFKTPSGIIGNVITYMHGGKQYVAVLSGVGGWAGIGLAAGLTDPHAGLGAVGGYAALKDYTTLGGQLTVFALPGS
;
A
#
# COMPACT_ATOMS: atom_id res chain seq x y z
N MET A 1 30.43 35.91 -47.91
CA MET A 1 31.88 35.83 -48.10
C MET A 1 32.37 34.72 -47.19
N GLY A 2 32.97 33.64 -47.59
CA GLY A 2 33.49 33.11 -48.79
C GLY A 2 33.55 31.59 -48.64
N ALA A 3 33.43 30.96 -49.77
CA ALA A 3 33.41 29.53 -49.99
C ALA A 3 34.79 28.89 -49.85
N GLY A 4 34.84 27.59 -49.56
CA GLY A 4 36.05 26.78 -49.59
C GLY A 4 35.73 25.30 -49.83
N HIS A 5 36.10 24.85 -51.04
CA HIS A 5 35.87 23.56 -51.66
C HIS A 5 36.58 22.36 -51.03
N GLY A 6 36.06 21.18 -51.37
CA GLY A 6 36.41 19.82 -51.01
C GLY A 6 37.78 19.30 -51.48
N PRO A 7 38.09 18.00 -51.51
CA PRO A 7 37.78 17.16 -52.66
C PRO A 7 37.29 15.72 -52.35
N LYS A 8 36.71 15.13 -53.41
CA LYS A 8 36.30 13.74 -53.56
C LYS A 8 37.52 12.84 -53.84
N GLY A 9 37.50 11.63 -53.26
CA GLY A 9 38.39 10.56 -53.67
C GLY A 9 37.62 9.23 -53.72
N GLY A 10 37.32 8.78 -54.92
CA GLY A 10 36.78 7.46 -55.20
C GLY A 10 37.90 6.43 -55.34
N ILE A 11 37.65 5.21 -54.89
CA ILE A 11 38.48 4.04 -55.18
C ILE A 11 37.62 2.97 -55.86
N GLU A 12 37.94 2.71 -57.13
CA GLU A 12 37.45 1.56 -57.88
C GLU A 12 38.03 0.25 -57.32
N MET A 13 37.21 -0.78 -57.18
CA MET A 13 37.68 -2.14 -56.97
C MET A 13 37.42 -3.01 -58.16
N THR A 14 38.50 -3.48 -58.72
CA THR A 14 38.67 -4.39 -59.89
C THR A 14 38.20 -5.81 -59.49
N ARG A 15 37.38 -6.39 -60.35
CA ARG A 15 36.98 -7.81 -60.26
C ARG A 15 38.11 -8.68 -60.82
N ILE A 16 38.49 -9.72 -60.07
CA ILE A 16 39.22 -10.88 -60.57
C ILE A 16 38.34 -12.11 -60.33
N GLY A 17 37.95 -12.74 -61.44
CA GLY A 17 37.25 -14.01 -61.39
C GLY A 17 38.26 -15.16 -61.51
N ILE A 18 38.13 -16.17 -60.69
CA ILE A 18 38.73 -17.49 -60.91
C ILE A 18 37.60 -18.53 -60.66
N GLY A 19 37.25 -19.20 -61.74
CA GLY A 19 36.37 -20.34 -61.72
C GLY A 19 37.16 -21.63 -61.47
N VAL A 20 36.66 -22.42 -60.49
CA VAL A 20 36.98 -23.86 -60.44
C VAL A 20 35.71 -24.60 -60.12
N GLY A 21 35.26 -25.42 -61.05
CA GLY A 21 34.14 -26.33 -60.79
C GLY A 21 34.59 -27.56 -60.02
N CYS A 22 33.76 -28.02 -59.14
CA CYS A 22 33.75 -29.39 -58.62
C CYS A 22 32.35 -29.87 -58.28
N ALA A 23 32.10 -31.09 -58.55
CA ALA A 23 30.85 -31.79 -58.70
C ALA A 23 30.02 -31.93 -57.38
N ALA A 24 28.74 -32.00 -57.61
CA ALA A 24 27.72 -32.24 -56.62
C ALA A 24 27.77 -33.63 -56.01
N LEU A 25 27.65 -33.72 -54.67
CA LEU A 25 27.01 -34.83 -53.97
C LEU A 25 25.98 -34.20 -53.01
N GLY A 26 24.71 -34.40 -53.34
CA GLY A 26 23.58 -33.91 -52.51
C GLY A 26 23.42 -34.76 -51.24
N ALA A 27 23.56 -34.13 -50.10
CA ALA A 27 22.99 -34.61 -48.86
C ALA A 27 21.88 -33.64 -48.48
N LEU A 28 20.63 -34.01 -48.69
CA LEU A 28 19.44 -33.31 -48.22
C LEU A 28 19.39 -33.46 -46.71
N LEU A 29 19.99 -32.53 -45.98
CA LEU A 29 19.69 -32.34 -44.56
C LEU A 29 18.40 -31.51 -44.49
N CYS A 30 17.27 -32.20 -44.22
CA CYS A 30 16.04 -31.52 -43.77
C CYS A 30 16.35 -30.84 -42.42
N ALA A 31 16.71 -29.58 -42.45
CA ALA A 31 16.65 -28.73 -41.27
C ALA A 31 15.17 -28.52 -40.94
N LEU A 32 14.65 -29.32 -40.02
CA LEU A 32 13.40 -28.99 -39.34
C LEU A 32 13.60 -27.64 -38.63
N PRO A 33 12.70 -26.67 -38.81
CA PRO A 33 12.76 -25.46 -38.01
C PRO A 33 12.54 -25.90 -36.53
N VAL A 34 13.57 -25.80 -35.70
CA VAL A 34 13.43 -25.83 -34.27
C VAL A 34 12.72 -24.53 -33.89
N GLY A 35 11.41 -24.55 -33.96
CA GLY A 35 10.60 -23.52 -33.32
C GLY A 35 10.97 -23.45 -31.86
N PRO A 36 10.87 -22.29 -31.19
CA PRO A 36 11.08 -22.21 -29.76
C PRO A 36 10.16 -23.27 -29.12
N ALA A 37 10.74 -24.17 -28.32
CA ALA A 37 9.99 -25.16 -27.58
C ALA A 37 8.96 -24.38 -26.75
N ALA A 38 7.68 -24.51 -27.12
CA ALA A 38 6.60 -24.03 -26.29
C ALA A 38 6.67 -24.86 -25.02
N TRP A 39 7.22 -24.26 -23.96
CA TRP A 39 7.22 -24.86 -22.64
C TRP A 39 5.74 -25.06 -22.26
N ALA A 40 5.34 -26.28 -22.01
CA ALA A 40 4.02 -26.61 -21.53
C ALA A 40 3.91 -26.09 -20.09
N GLN A 41 3.63 -24.80 -19.92
CA GLN A 41 3.19 -24.27 -18.64
C GLN A 41 1.83 -24.90 -18.35
N THR A 42 1.74 -25.62 -17.24
CA THR A 42 0.44 -26.03 -16.71
C THR A 42 -0.41 -24.78 -16.49
N ALA A 43 -1.71 -24.84 -16.81
CA ALA A 43 -2.62 -23.73 -16.57
C ALA A 43 -2.45 -23.23 -15.13
N PRO A 44 -2.39 -21.91 -14.91
CA PRO A 44 -2.20 -21.36 -13.58
C PRO A 44 -3.33 -21.82 -12.64
N PRO A 45 -3.03 -22.06 -11.34
CA PRO A 45 -4.03 -22.52 -10.37
C PRO A 45 -5.11 -21.44 -10.16
N THR A 46 -6.28 -21.79 -9.62
CA THR A 46 -7.20 -20.78 -9.09
C THR A 46 -6.57 -20.05 -7.89
N LEU A 47 -7.07 -18.85 -7.57
CA LEU A 47 -6.54 -18.07 -6.44
C LEU A 47 -6.64 -18.84 -5.12
N GLU A 48 -7.78 -19.51 -4.86
CA GLU A 48 -8.01 -20.30 -3.65
C GLU A 48 -6.99 -21.44 -3.53
N LYS A 49 -6.67 -22.07 -4.65
CA LYS A 49 -5.68 -23.15 -4.70
C LYS A 49 -4.26 -22.63 -4.47
N ALA A 50 -3.95 -21.48 -5.07
CA ALA A 50 -2.65 -20.83 -4.89
C ALA A 50 -2.48 -20.34 -3.44
N ALA A 51 -3.49 -19.71 -2.86
CA ALA A 51 -3.47 -19.21 -1.49
C ALA A 51 -3.51 -20.29 -0.41
N ALA A 52 -4.02 -21.50 -0.74
CA ALA A 52 -4.01 -22.63 0.18
C ALA A 52 -2.62 -23.28 0.33
N SER A 53 -1.68 -23.01 -0.58
CA SER A 53 -0.30 -23.50 -0.49
C SER A 53 0.59 -22.49 0.23
N ALA A 54 1.23 -22.91 1.31
CA ALA A 54 2.24 -22.09 2.00
C ALA A 54 3.48 -21.78 1.14
N ASP A 55 3.66 -22.49 0.03
CA ASP A 55 4.75 -22.25 -0.91
C ASP A 55 4.57 -20.96 -1.70
N ASN A 56 3.34 -20.46 -1.80
CA ASN A 56 2.99 -19.27 -2.56
C ASN A 56 2.85 -18.01 -1.69
N TRP A 57 2.97 -16.87 -2.35
CA TRP A 57 2.51 -15.57 -1.87
C TRP A 57 1.50 -15.03 -2.88
N ALA A 58 0.26 -15.57 -2.85
CA ALA A 58 -0.70 -15.39 -3.94
C ALA A 58 -1.58 -14.13 -3.84
N MET A 59 -1.55 -13.44 -2.71
CA MET A 59 -2.28 -12.19 -2.46
C MET A 59 -1.33 -11.11 -1.95
N PRO A 60 -1.61 -9.81 -2.16
CA PRO A 60 -0.74 -8.72 -1.70
C PRO A 60 -0.37 -8.81 -0.21
N THR A 61 -1.32 -9.18 0.64
CA THR A 61 -1.13 -9.30 2.10
C THR A 61 -1.12 -10.76 2.59
N LEU A 62 -0.83 -11.71 1.70
CA LEU A 62 -0.79 -13.17 1.88
C LEU A 62 -2.18 -13.82 1.92
N ASN A 63 -3.14 -13.25 2.66
CA ASN A 63 -4.48 -13.82 2.82
C ASN A 63 -5.54 -12.72 3.02
N TYR A 64 -6.80 -13.09 2.93
CA TYR A 64 -7.95 -12.17 3.09
C TYR A 64 -8.04 -11.50 4.47
N ALA A 65 -7.39 -12.06 5.47
CA ALA A 65 -7.38 -11.52 6.84
C ALA A 65 -6.24 -10.51 7.09
N ASN A 66 -5.39 -10.24 6.08
CA ASN A 66 -4.22 -9.35 6.16
C ASN A 66 -3.24 -9.71 7.29
N THR A 67 -3.13 -10.98 7.66
CA THR A 67 -2.28 -11.37 8.80
C THR A 67 -0.79 -11.27 8.51
N ARG A 68 -0.36 -11.40 7.25
CA ARG A 68 1.05 -11.46 6.84
C ARG A 68 1.87 -12.45 7.69
N TYR A 69 1.21 -13.52 8.12
CA TYR A 69 1.80 -14.64 8.86
C TYR A 69 1.96 -15.84 7.94
N SER A 70 3.21 -16.28 7.73
CA SER A 70 3.54 -17.46 6.96
C SER A 70 3.77 -18.66 7.88
N SER A 71 3.21 -19.82 7.53
CA SER A 71 3.44 -21.08 8.25
C SER A 71 4.81 -21.72 7.98
N LEU A 72 5.65 -21.11 7.16
CA LEU A 72 6.99 -21.62 6.83
C LEU A 72 7.94 -21.51 8.02
N THR A 73 8.79 -22.56 8.21
CA THR A 73 9.68 -22.69 9.38
C THR A 73 11.14 -22.98 9.03
N GLN A 74 11.49 -23.17 7.76
CA GLN A 74 12.87 -23.49 7.36
C GLN A 74 13.83 -22.37 7.78
N ILE A 75 13.41 -21.08 7.59
CA ILE A 75 14.09 -19.92 8.17
C ILE A 75 13.43 -19.67 9.53
N ASN A 76 14.25 -19.67 10.59
CA ASN A 76 13.78 -19.57 11.97
C ASN A 76 14.76 -18.75 12.85
N ALA A 77 14.38 -18.50 14.10
CA ALA A 77 15.14 -17.67 15.02
C ALA A 77 16.56 -18.17 15.29
N THR A 78 16.85 -19.47 15.08
CA THR A 78 18.19 -20.04 15.31
C THR A 78 19.13 -19.92 14.10
N ASN A 79 18.60 -19.73 12.89
CA ASN A 79 19.38 -19.74 11.65
C ASN A 79 19.23 -18.50 10.78
N ALA A 80 18.32 -17.59 11.09
CA ALA A 80 18.08 -16.37 10.30
C ALA A 80 19.36 -15.50 10.14
N SER A 81 20.30 -15.55 11.11
CA SER A 81 21.60 -14.90 11.01
C SER A 81 22.50 -15.40 9.88
N ARG A 82 22.14 -16.53 9.26
CA ARG A 82 22.89 -17.15 8.16
C ARG A 82 22.32 -16.81 6.78
N LEU A 83 21.28 -16.00 6.71
CA LEU A 83 20.69 -15.58 5.43
C LEU A 83 21.76 -14.94 4.52
N GLN A 84 21.66 -15.26 3.23
CA GLN A 84 22.51 -14.70 2.18
C GLN A 84 21.63 -14.30 1.00
N VAL A 85 22.10 -13.33 0.22
CA VAL A 85 21.47 -13.00 -1.06
C VAL A 85 21.56 -14.21 -1.98
N ALA A 86 20.40 -14.71 -2.40
CA ALA A 86 20.32 -15.79 -3.38
C ALA A 86 20.42 -15.23 -4.80
N TRP A 87 19.66 -14.17 -5.08
CA TRP A 87 19.67 -13.47 -6.35
C TRP A 87 19.06 -12.07 -6.22
N THR A 88 19.21 -11.26 -7.26
CA THR A 88 18.67 -9.90 -7.33
C THR A 88 18.09 -9.64 -8.71
N PHE A 89 17.12 -8.74 -8.81
CA PHE A 89 16.55 -8.28 -10.07
C PHE A 89 16.40 -6.75 -10.05
N SER A 90 16.91 -6.07 -11.07
CA SER A 90 16.75 -4.62 -11.23
C SER A 90 15.47 -4.31 -11.99
N THR A 91 14.61 -3.46 -11.42
CA THR A 91 13.37 -3.04 -12.07
C THR A 91 13.58 -1.97 -13.14
N GLY A 92 14.72 -1.30 -13.13
CA GLY A 92 15.04 -0.19 -14.05
C GLY A 92 14.34 1.14 -13.73
N VAL A 93 13.60 1.22 -12.59
CA VAL A 93 12.87 2.43 -12.18
C VAL A 93 13.47 2.94 -10.86
N LEU A 94 13.89 4.21 -10.83
CA LEU A 94 14.53 4.86 -9.67
C LEU A 94 13.51 5.72 -8.92
N ARG A 95 12.52 5.08 -8.28
CA ARG A 95 11.40 5.69 -7.54
C ARG A 95 11.01 4.81 -6.36
N GLY A 96 10.06 5.27 -5.56
CA GLY A 96 9.56 4.57 -4.39
C GLY A 96 8.88 3.23 -4.71
N HIS A 97 9.45 2.11 -4.29
CA HIS A 97 8.92 0.75 -4.48
C HIS A 97 8.15 0.32 -3.21
N GLU A 98 6.89 0.69 -3.09
CA GLU A 98 6.02 0.33 -1.94
C GLU A 98 5.38 -1.05 -2.04
N GLY A 99 5.42 -1.66 -3.22
CA GLY A 99 4.79 -2.95 -3.46
C GLY A 99 5.56 -4.15 -2.91
N GLN A 100 4.97 -5.31 -3.15
CA GLN A 100 5.58 -6.62 -2.97
C GLN A 100 5.37 -7.48 -4.19
N PRO A 101 6.25 -8.48 -4.44
CA PRO A 101 5.99 -9.51 -5.45
C PRO A 101 4.83 -10.41 -5.04
N LEU A 102 4.15 -11.02 -6.03
CA LEU A 102 3.35 -12.23 -5.85
C LEU A 102 4.16 -13.43 -6.33
N VAL A 103 3.99 -14.57 -5.68
CA VAL A 103 4.57 -15.86 -6.12
C VAL A 103 3.46 -16.88 -6.27
N ILE A 104 3.34 -17.46 -7.48
CA ILE A 104 2.31 -18.43 -7.83
C ILE A 104 2.98 -19.56 -8.59
N GLY A 105 3.16 -20.70 -7.93
CA GLY A 105 3.95 -21.81 -8.45
C GLY A 105 5.40 -21.39 -8.70
N ASN A 106 5.85 -21.49 -9.95
CA ASN A 106 7.21 -21.14 -10.36
C ASN A 106 7.33 -19.74 -11.02
N VAL A 107 6.31 -18.89 -10.87
CA VAL A 107 6.33 -17.54 -11.44
C VAL A 107 6.21 -16.50 -10.34
N MET A 108 7.11 -15.51 -10.39
CA MET A 108 7.03 -14.31 -9.55
C MET A 108 6.55 -13.14 -10.40
N TYR A 109 5.53 -12.42 -9.90
CA TYR A 109 5.01 -11.21 -10.54
C TYR A 109 5.32 -10.01 -9.68
N LEU A 110 5.78 -8.93 -10.29
CA LEU A 110 6.05 -7.67 -9.59
C LEU A 110 5.70 -6.47 -10.49
N VAL A 111 5.38 -5.35 -9.88
CA VAL A 111 5.10 -4.09 -10.56
C VAL A 111 6.03 -2.99 -10.07
N THR A 112 6.38 -2.06 -10.95
CA THR A 112 7.16 -0.87 -10.61
C THR A 112 6.26 0.30 -10.20
N PRO A 113 6.79 1.33 -9.54
CA PRO A 113 6.20 2.66 -9.57
C PRO A 113 5.95 3.09 -11.02
N PHE A 114 5.34 4.28 -11.24
CA PHE A 114 5.19 4.78 -12.62
C PHE A 114 6.48 4.53 -13.45
N PRO A 115 6.40 3.95 -14.64
CA PRO A 115 5.22 3.76 -15.50
C PRO A 115 4.40 2.49 -15.24
N ASN A 116 4.49 1.86 -14.06
CA ASN A 116 3.74 0.66 -13.67
C ASN A 116 4.05 -0.57 -14.53
N THR A 117 5.33 -0.77 -14.84
CA THR A 117 5.76 -1.96 -15.58
C THR A 117 5.55 -3.21 -14.72
N VAL A 118 4.86 -4.20 -15.27
CA VAL A 118 4.68 -5.52 -14.65
C VAL A 118 5.67 -6.49 -15.27
N PHE A 119 6.37 -7.25 -14.42
CA PHE A 119 7.26 -8.34 -14.83
C PHE A 119 6.72 -9.67 -14.33
N ALA A 120 6.86 -10.72 -15.13
CA ALA A 120 6.75 -12.11 -14.71
C ALA A 120 8.12 -12.77 -14.83
N LEU A 121 8.63 -13.32 -13.73
CA LEU A 121 9.95 -13.93 -13.62
C LEU A 121 9.81 -15.44 -13.42
N ASP A 122 10.65 -16.20 -14.13
CA ASP A 122 10.73 -17.66 -14.08
C ASP A 122 11.67 -18.09 -12.94
N LEU A 123 11.14 -18.62 -11.86
CA LEU A 123 11.93 -19.05 -10.70
C LEU A 123 12.71 -20.35 -10.94
N ASP A 124 12.38 -21.14 -11.99
CA ASP A 124 13.10 -22.38 -12.35
C ASP A 124 14.36 -22.09 -13.18
N HIS A 125 14.44 -20.92 -13.85
CA HIS A 125 15.49 -20.64 -14.83
C HIS A 125 16.22 -19.31 -14.58
N ALA A 126 16.79 -19.15 -13.39
CA ALA A 126 17.62 -18.00 -13.00
C ALA A 126 16.91 -16.64 -13.21
N GLU A 127 15.65 -16.59 -12.81
CA GLU A 127 14.83 -15.39 -12.77
C GLU A 127 14.70 -14.70 -14.15
N ARG A 128 14.68 -15.52 -15.19
CA ARG A 128 14.44 -15.07 -16.57
C ARG A 128 13.10 -14.37 -16.68
N ILE A 129 13.05 -13.22 -17.37
CA ILE A 129 11.80 -12.54 -17.69
C ILE A 129 11.01 -13.42 -18.68
N LEU A 130 9.85 -13.93 -18.24
CA LEU A 130 8.89 -14.64 -19.09
C LEU A 130 8.17 -13.67 -20.00
N TRP A 131 7.68 -12.57 -19.41
CA TRP A 131 7.06 -11.47 -20.11
C TRP A 131 7.17 -10.18 -19.28
N GLN A 132 7.02 -9.07 -19.98
CA GLN A 132 6.96 -7.73 -19.42
C GLN A 132 5.81 -6.97 -20.09
N TYR A 133 5.04 -6.24 -19.28
CA TYR A 133 4.00 -5.33 -19.76
C TYR A 133 4.28 -3.93 -19.22
N THR A 134 4.38 -2.95 -20.11
CA THR A 134 4.49 -1.53 -19.74
C THR A 134 3.30 -0.80 -20.32
N PRO A 135 2.38 -0.29 -19.50
CA PRO A 135 1.20 0.42 -19.98
C PRO A 135 1.60 1.75 -20.65
N THR A 136 0.81 2.14 -21.65
CA THR A 136 0.92 3.49 -22.21
C THR A 136 0.09 4.44 -21.36
N GLN A 137 0.75 5.31 -20.62
CA GLN A 137 0.14 6.32 -19.77
C GLN A 137 0.67 7.71 -20.11
N ASN A 138 -0.16 8.75 -19.88
CA ASN A 138 0.30 10.13 -20.03
C ASN A 138 1.09 10.54 -18.78
N SER A 139 2.30 11.06 -18.96
CA SER A 139 3.14 11.55 -17.86
C SER A 139 2.56 12.76 -17.11
N GLU A 140 1.53 13.40 -17.67
CA GLU A 140 0.75 14.43 -16.95
C GLU A 140 0.04 13.90 -15.69
N VAL A 141 -0.05 12.59 -15.50
CA VAL A 141 -0.54 11.99 -14.25
C VAL A 141 0.43 12.22 -13.07
N ILE A 142 1.74 12.34 -13.33
CA ILE A 142 2.76 12.45 -12.27
C ILE A 142 2.50 13.64 -11.32
N PRO A 143 2.21 14.86 -11.80
CA PRO A 143 1.95 16.00 -10.92
C PRO A 143 0.70 15.87 -10.05
N VAL A 144 -0.23 14.98 -10.38
CA VAL A 144 -1.46 14.75 -9.59
C VAL A 144 -1.37 13.52 -8.69
N MET A 145 -0.23 12.82 -8.68
CA MET A 145 0.07 11.81 -7.67
C MET A 145 0.69 12.50 -6.46
N CYS A 146 0.00 12.51 -5.32
CA CYS A 146 0.35 13.28 -4.13
C CYS A 146 1.80 13.04 -3.66
N CYS A 147 2.15 11.83 -3.37
CA CYS A 147 3.21 11.48 -2.43
C CYS A 147 4.23 10.52 -3.04
N ASP A 148 4.71 10.80 -4.27
CA ASP A 148 5.49 9.97 -5.19
C ASP A 148 4.60 9.10 -6.11
N THR A 149 5.21 8.52 -7.12
CA THR A 149 4.54 7.76 -8.19
C THR A 149 4.45 6.26 -7.86
N VAL A 150 4.14 5.95 -6.62
CA VAL A 150 4.15 4.59 -6.06
C VAL A 150 3.06 3.69 -6.63
N ASN A 151 3.28 2.38 -6.51
CA ASN A 151 2.27 1.34 -6.74
C ASN A 151 2.49 0.21 -5.72
N ARG A 152 1.42 -0.20 -5.01
CA ARG A 152 1.49 -1.14 -3.89
C ARG A 152 1.36 -2.60 -4.29
N GLY A 153 1.24 -2.90 -5.60
CA GLY A 153 1.27 -4.27 -6.08
C GLY A 153 0.19 -4.60 -7.09
N VAL A 154 0.26 -5.81 -7.59
CA VAL A 154 -0.75 -6.42 -8.47
C VAL A 154 -1.55 -7.47 -7.70
N ALA A 155 -2.73 -7.84 -8.21
CA ALA A 155 -3.50 -8.97 -7.71
C ALA A 155 -3.53 -10.10 -8.73
N TYR A 156 -3.82 -11.32 -8.26
CA TYR A 156 -4.01 -12.49 -9.10
C TYR A 156 -5.41 -13.08 -8.92
N GLY A 157 -6.02 -13.50 -9.99
CA GLY A 157 -7.28 -14.25 -9.98
C GLY A 157 -7.70 -14.68 -11.38
N ASP A 158 -8.38 -15.82 -11.47
CA ASP A 158 -8.90 -16.37 -12.73
C ASP A 158 -7.87 -16.39 -13.89
N GLY A 159 -6.60 -16.76 -13.56
CA GLY A 159 -5.51 -16.77 -14.54
C GLY A 159 -5.09 -15.39 -15.06
N LYS A 160 -5.44 -14.31 -14.36
CA LYS A 160 -5.12 -12.94 -14.72
C LYS A 160 -4.29 -12.25 -13.64
N ILE A 161 -3.42 -11.34 -14.05
CA ILE A 161 -2.77 -10.35 -13.19
C ILE A 161 -3.49 -9.03 -13.35
N ILE A 162 -3.97 -8.49 -12.24
CA ILE A 162 -4.73 -7.24 -12.22
C ILE A 162 -3.82 -6.11 -11.75
N LEU A 163 -3.70 -5.10 -12.57
CA LEU A 163 -2.91 -3.88 -12.32
C LEU A 163 -3.85 -2.68 -12.20
N HIS A 164 -3.70 -1.89 -11.14
CA HIS A 164 -4.26 -0.55 -11.07
C HIS A 164 -3.18 0.46 -11.46
N GLN A 165 -3.39 1.16 -12.56
CA GLN A 165 -2.43 2.12 -13.12
C GLN A 165 -2.55 3.49 -12.45
N ALA A 166 -1.47 4.28 -12.52
CA ALA A 166 -1.43 5.63 -11.99
C ALA A 166 -2.55 6.54 -12.53
N ASP A 167 -2.96 6.37 -13.80
CA ASP A 167 -4.04 7.14 -14.43
C ASP A 167 -5.46 6.66 -14.09
N ASN A 168 -5.59 5.84 -13.05
CA ASN A 168 -6.84 5.24 -12.57
C ASN A 168 -7.51 4.31 -13.58
N THR A 169 -6.70 3.64 -14.41
CA THR A 169 -7.13 2.57 -15.30
C THR A 169 -6.77 1.22 -14.70
N VAL A 170 -7.72 0.32 -14.61
CA VAL A 170 -7.52 -1.08 -14.20
C VAL A 170 -7.28 -1.92 -15.43
N VAL A 171 -6.24 -2.72 -15.42
CA VAL A 171 -5.90 -3.63 -16.53
C VAL A 171 -5.77 -5.05 -16.01
N ALA A 172 -6.40 -5.98 -16.72
CA ALA A 172 -6.18 -7.40 -16.52
C ALA A 172 -5.27 -7.96 -17.60
N LEU A 173 -4.21 -8.62 -17.19
CA LEU A 173 -3.24 -9.27 -18.05
C LEU A 173 -3.38 -10.78 -17.92
N ASP A 174 -3.34 -11.51 -19.02
CA ASP A 174 -3.20 -12.97 -18.98
C ASP A 174 -1.92 -13.34 -18.24
N ALA A 175 -2.01 -14.10 -17.17
CA ALA A 175 -0.90 -14.40 -16.28
C ALA A 175 0.24 -15.18 -16.95
N MET A 176 -0.04 -15.95 -17.99
CA MET A 176 0.97 -16.74 -18.73
C MET A 176 1.70 -15.93 -19.78
N THR A 177 1.03 -14.97 -20.41
CA THR A 177 1.53 -14.29 -21.60
C THR A 177 1.75 -12.78 -21.45
N GLY A 178 1.22 -12.17 -20.40
CA GLY A 178 1.24 -10.72 -20.17
C GLY A 178 0.38 -9.93 -21.17
N LYS A 179 -0.45 -10.60 -21.98
CA LYS A 179 -1.36 -9.92 -22.91
C LYS A 179 -2.53 -9.31 -22.18
N GLU A 180 -2.90 -8.09 -22.59
CA GLU A 180 -4.09 -7.39 -22.08
C GLU A 180 -5.36 -8.19 -22.44
N ALA A 181 -6.13 -8.56 -21.41
CA ALA A 181 -7.42 -9.21 -21.56
C ALA A 181 -8.55 -8.18 -21.60
N TRP A 182 -8.51 -7.21 -20.70
CA TRP A 182 -9.44 -6.09 -20.66
C TRP A 182 -8.82 -4.90 -19.89
N LYS A 183 -9.41 -3.72 -20.06
CA LYS A 183 -9.12 -2.54 -19.26
C LYS A 183 -10.37 -1.72 -19.00
N GLN A 184 -10.40 -1.04 -17.85
CA GLN A 184 -11.50 -0.20 -17.39
C GLN A 184 -10.95 1.04 -16.68
N THR A 185 -11.29 2.24 -17.14
CA THR A 185 -10.97 3.50 -16.45
C THR A 185 -12.09 3.83 -15.46
N LEU A 186 -11.76 4.13 -14.20
CA LEU A 186 -12.73 4.35 -13.13
C LEU A 186 -13.03 5.83 -12.88
N ALA A 187 -12.02 6.68 -13.03
CA ALA A 187 -12.11 8.13 -12.89
C ALA A 187 -10.96 8.80 -13.68
N SER A 188 -11.01 10.12 -13.81
CA SER A 188 -10.06 10.89 -14.61
C SER A 188 -8.92 11.44 -13.77
N TYR A 189 -7.67 11.15 -14.14
CA TYR A 189 -6.49 11.78 -13.51
C TYR A 189 -6.46 13.31 -13.72
N LYS A 190 -7.14 13.83 -14.75
CA LYS A 190 -7.25 15.27 -14.98
C LYS A 190 -8.05 15.98 -13.91
N ASP A 191 -8.88 15.25 -13.19
CA ASP A 191 -9.62 15.72 -12.02
C ASP A 191 -8.88 15.41 -10.70
N GLY A 192 -7.68 14.80 -10.77
CA GLY A 192 -6.85 14.44 -9.64
C GLY A 192 -6.97 12.97 -9.18
N ALA A 193 -7.84 12.17 -9.82
CA ALA A 193 -8.05 10.79 -9.43
C ALA A 193 -6.91 9.88 -9.95
N THR A 194 -6.24 9.18 -9.04
CA THR A 194 -5.11 8.29 -9.36
C THR A 194 -5.26 6.91 -8.73
N GLY A 195 -4.48 5.94 -9.20
CA GLY A 195 -4.42 4.57 -8.68
C GLY A 195 -3.05 4.25 -8.11
N THR A 196 -3.00 3.83 -6.84
CA THR A 196 -1.75 3.51 -6.14
C THR A 196 -1.81 2.20 -5.36
N GLU A 197 -3.01 1.71 -5.07
CA GLU A 197 -3.23 0.52 -4.25
C GLU A 197 -3.03 -0.79 -5.02
N ALA A 198 -2.83 -1.88 -4.28
CA ALA A 198 -2.92 -3.23 -4.79
C ALA A 198 -4.40 -3.67 -4.79
N PRO A 199 -4.98 -4.09 -5.93
CA PRO A 199 -6.34 -4.63 -5.96
C PRO A 199 -6.47 -5.90 -5.12
N MET A 200 -7.70 -6.21 -4.64
CA MET A 200 -8.02 -7.50 -4.04
C MET A 200 -8.98 -8.28 -4.95
N VAL A 201 -8.71 -9.57 -5.14
CA VAL A 201 -9.63 -10.46 -5.86
C VAL A 201 -10.37 -11.35 -4.86
N VAL A 202 -11.72 -11.37 -4.95
CA VAL A 202 -12.59 -12.27 -4.18
C VAL A 202 -13.59 -12.93 -5.12
N GLY A 203 -13.45 -14.23 -5.34
CA GLY A 203 -14.28 -14.95 -6.31
C GLY A 203 -14.15 -14.34 -7.71
N ASN A 204 -15.26 -13.87 -8.27
CA ASN A 204 -15.28 -13.19 -9.57
C ASN A 204 -15.12 -11.65 -9.48
N LYS A 205 -14.79 -11.10 -8.33
CA LYS A 205 -14.75 -9.65 -8.11
C LYS A 205 -13.32 -9.14 -7.94
N VAL A 206 -13.02 -8.03 -8.60
CA VAL A 206 -11.82 -7.21 -8.38
C VAL A 206 -12.25 -5.99 -7.58
N ILE A 207 -11.71 -5.85 -6.38
CA ILE A 207 -12.00 -4.75 -5.45
C ILE A 207 -10.84 -3.76 -5.49
N LEU A 208 -11.16 -2.50 -5.64
CA LEU A 208 -10.19 -1.39 -5.63
C LEU A 208 -10.88 -0.06 -5.38
N GLY A 209 -10.10 0.97 -5.11
CA GLY A 209 -10.56 2.30 -4.77
C GLY A 209 -9.99 3.39 -5.64
N VAL A 210 -9.63 4.52 -5.01
CA VAL A 210 -9.08 5.70 -5.67
C VAL A 210 -8.22 6.49 -4.68
N SER A 211 -7.16 7.12 -5.19
CA SER A 211 -6.39 8.17 -4.51
C SER A 211 -6.74 9.53 -5.09
N GLY A 212 -6.49 10.61 -4.36
CA GLY A 212 -6.66 11.99 -4.83
C GLY A 212 -7.43 12.89 -3.88
N GLY A 213 -7.51 12.57 -2.60
CA GLY A 213 -8.13 13.41 -1.58
C GLY A 213 -7.59 14.83 -1.62
N GLU A 214 -6.27 15.01 -1.73
CA GLU A 214 -5.58 16.32 -1.81
C GLU A 214 -5.91 17.14 -3.08
N PHE A 215 -6.65 16.54 -4.00
CA PHE A 215 -7.17 17.20 -5.22
C PHE A 215 -8.69 17.37 -5.19
N GLY A 216 -9.35 17.04 -4.06
CA GLY A 216 -10.79 17.11 -3.92
C GLY A 216 -11.53 16.03 -4.69
N VAL A 217 -10.94 14.88 -4.89
CA VAL A 217 -11.60 13.70 -5.46
C VAL A 217 -12.59 13.16 -4.43
N GLN A 218 -13.84 12.91 -4.85
CA GLN A 218 -14.78 12.17 -4.02
C GLN A 218 -14.38 10.71 -4.00
N GLY A 219 -13.93 10.22 -2.85
CA GLY A 219 -13.45 8.87 -2.64
C GLY A 219 -14.51 7.79 -2.91
N PHE A 220 -14.07 6.64 -3.41
CA PHE A 220 -14.97 5.50 -3.68
C PHE A 220 -14.22 4.17 -3.60
N VAL A 221 -14.96 3.10 -3.38
CA VAL A 221 -14.55 1.73 -3.65
C VAL A 221 -15.46 1.14 -4.73
N ALA A 222 -14.90 0.29 -5.59
CA ALA A 222 -15.61 -0.38 -6.66
C ALA A 222 -15.32 -1.88 -6.69
N ALA A 223 -16.29 -2.66 -7.13
CA ALA A 223 -16.12 -4.06 -7.53
C ALA A 223 -16.33 -4.19 -9.03
N LEU A 224 -15.35 -4.78 -9.71
CA LEU A 224 -15.40 -5.08 -11.13
C LEU A 224 -15.53 -6.60 -11.32
N ASP A 225 -16.18 -7.03 -12.39
CA ASP A 225 -16.15 -8.45 -12.78
C ASP A 225 -14.77 -8.80 -13.36
N ILE A 226 -14.14 -9.84 -12.84
CA ILE A 226 -12.79 -10.27 -13.25
C ILE A 226 -12.76 -10.77 -14.71
N ALA A 227 -13.89 -11.17 -15.26
CA ALA A 227 -13.96 -11.72 -16.62
C ALA A 227 -13.73 -10.65 -17.67
N ASP A 228 -14.35 -9.48 -17.52
CA ASP A 228 -14.39 -8.42 -18.56
C ASP A 228 -14.22 -6.98 -18.03
N GLY A 229 -14.09 -6.79 -16.70
CA GLY A 229 -13.83 -5.50 -16.07
C GLY A 229 -15.04 -4.58 -15.92
N HIS A 230 -16.27 -5.03 -16.22
CA HIS A 230 -17.44 -4.17 -15.99
C HIS A 230 -17.68 -3.93 -14.50
N ILE A 231 -18.17 -2.74 -14.16
CA ILE A 231 -18.42 -2.35 -12.77
C ILE A 231 -19.69 -3.05 -12.28
N LEU A 232 -19.55 -3.91 -11.26
CA LEU A 232 -20.66 -4.58 -10.59
C LEU A 232 -21.37 -3.64 -9.60
N TRP A 233 -20.59 -2.90 -8.83
CA TRP A 233 -21.06 -1.83 -7.94
C TRP A 233 -19.94 -0.83 -7.67
N LYS A 234 -20.33 0.41 -7.32
CA LYS A 234 -19.43 1.49 -6.89
C LYS A 234 -20.08 2.23 -5.73
N ALA A 235 -19.36 2.38 -4.62
CA ALA A 235 -19.83 3.04 -3.43
C ALA A 235 -18.89 4.20 -3.08
N PHE A 236 -19.42 5.41 -2.97
CA PHE A 236 -18.67 6.58 -2.52
C PHE A 236 -18.50 6.57 -1.00
N SER A 237 -17.50 7.29 -0.50
CA SER A 237 -17.30 7.46 0.94
C SER A 237 -18.23 8.51 1.53
N GLU A 238 -18.50 9.58 0.78
CA GLU A 238 -19.40 10.68 1.17
C GLU A 238 -20.51 10.84 0.12
N GLY A 239 -21.62 11.45 0.53
CA GLY A 239 -22.72 11.78 -0.37
C GLY A 239 -24.08 11.26 0.08
N PRO A 240 -25.09 11.32 -0.79
CA PRO A 240 -26.41 10.75 -0.54
C PRO A 240 -26.38 9.24 -0.29
N ASP A 241 -27.30 8.74 0.54
CA ASP A 241 -27.36 7.34 0.98
C ASP A 241 -27.28 6.32 -0.17
N ASN A 242 -27.89 6.62 -1.32
CA ASN A 242 -27.86 5.75 -2.50
C ASN A 242 -26.52 5.76 -3.25
N GLN A 243 -25.69 6.78 -3.08
CA GLN A 243 -24.33 6.83 -3.66
C GLN A 243 -23.32 6.15 -2.74
N ILE A 244 -23.46 6.34 -1.42
CA ILE A 244 -22.60 5.70 -0.44
C ILE A 244 -23.04 4.26 -0.12
N LEU A 245 -24.11 3.77 -0.73
CA LEU A 245 -24.69 2.44 -0.52
C LEU A 245 -24.85 2.11 0.97
N VAL A 246 -25.55 2.96 1.70
CA VAL A 246 -26.01 2.70 3.07
C VAL A 246 -27.52 2.57 3.11
N ASP A 247 -28.00 1.65 3.96
CA ASP A 247 -29.42 1.55 4.33
C ASP A 247 -29.63 2.30 5.64
N PRO A 248 -30.39 3.42 5.66
CA PRO A 248 -30.56 4.24 6.85
C PRO A 248 -31.05 3.50 8.10
N GLN A 249 -31.76 2.39 7.91
CA GLN A 249 -32.36 1.61 9.01
C GLN A 249 -31.53 0.38 9.41
N LYS A 250 -30.67 -0.13 8.49
CA LYS A 250 -29.94 -1.40 8.68
C LYS A 250 -28.44 -1.23 8.78
N THR A 251 -27.88 -0.18 8.16
CA THR A 251 -26.45 0.13 8.34
C THR A 251 -26.25 0.68 9.73
N MET A 252 -25.35 0.04 10.49
CA MET A 252 -25.14 0.38 11.90
C MET A 252 -23.86 1.21 12.08
N SER A 253 -23.86 2.09 13.08
CA SER A 253 -22.65 2.72 13.60
C SER A 253 -22.70 2.66 15.12
N LEU A 254 -21.72 1.96 15.74
CA LEU A 254 -21.64 1.78 17.20
C LEU A 254 -22.98 1.31 17.81
N GLY A 255 -23.61 0.33 17.18
CA GLY A 255 -24.86 -0.29 17.65
C GLY A 255 -26.14 0.50 17.37
N LYS A 256 -26.07 1.60 16.60
CA LYS A 256 -27.24 2.42 16.23
C LYS A 256 -27.37 2.53 14.71
N PRO A 257 -28.60 2.54 14.14
CA PRO A 257 -28.79 2.84 12.72
C PRO A 257 -28.22 4.22 12.38
N VAL A 258 -27.58 4.35 11.20
CA VAL A 258 -26.99 5.62 10.77
C VAL A 258 -28.03 6.71 10.48
N GLY A 259 -29.26 6.34 10.15
CA GLY A 259 -30.36 7.25 9.79
C GLY A 259 -30.23 7.80 8.36
N ALA A 260 -31.30 8.45 7.89
CA ALA A 260 -31.34 9.03 6.55
C ALA A 260 -30.35 10.19 6.39
N ASP A 261 -29.75 10.34 5.21
CA ASP A 261 -28.80 11.38 4.86
C ASP A 261 -27.61 11.49 5.82
N SER A 262 -27.17 10.33 6.33
CA SER A 262 -26.18 10.25 7.42
C SER A 262 -24.84 10.93 7.10
N SER A 263 -24.45 10.98 5.82
CA SER A 263 -23.27 11.70 5.35
C SER A 263 -23.57 13.18 5.07
N VAL A 264 -24.46 13.49 4.14
CA VAL A 264 -24.67 14.86 3.64
C VAL A 264 -25.07 15.87 4.72
N LYS A 265 -25.76 15.43 5.78
CA LYS A 265 -26.12 16.29 6.92
C LYS A 265 -24.91 16.80 7.72
N THR A 266 -23.76 16.18 7.56
CA THR A 266 -22.53 16.49 8.31
C THR A 266 -21.54 17.32 7.49
N TRP A 267 -21.96 17.76 6.31
CA TRP A 267 -21.19 18.59 5.39
C TRP A 267 -21.88 19.94 5.18
N LYS A 268 -21.08 20.97 4.94
CA LYS A 268 -21.61 22.29 4.56
C LYS A 268 -22.00 22.31 3.08
N GLY A 269 -23.29 22.36 2.78
CA GLY A 269 -23.78 22.40 1.40
C GLY A 269 -23.28 21.18 0.60
N ASP A 270 -22.71 21.46 -0.56
CA ASP A 270 -22.24 20.42 -1.51
C ASP A 270 -20.74 20.07 -1.36
N GLN A 271 -20.09 20.44 -0.26
CA GLN A 271 -18.65 20.18 -0.05
C GLN A 271 -18.30 18.68 -0.13
N TRP A 272 -19.22 17.78 0.19
CA TRP A 272 -19.05 16.33 0.03
C TRP A 272 -18.72 15.90 -1.41
N LYS A 273 -19.06 16.69 -2.44
CA LYS A 273 -18.75 16.38 -3.86
C LYS A 273 -17.27 16.49 -4.19
N ILE A 274 -16.54 17.24 -3.37
CA ILE A 274 -15.09 17.44 -3.44
C ILE A 274 -14.49 17.08 -2.08
N GLY A 275 -15.09 16.07 -1.42
CA GLY A 275 -14.94 15.82 0.00
C GLY A 275 -13.72 14.98 0.38
N GLY A 276 -13.00 14.38 -0.54
CA GLY A 276 -11.93 13.44 -0.20
C GLY A 276 -12.48 12.06 0.14
N GLY A 277 -12.08 11.50 1.28
CA GLY A 277 -12.53 10.18 1.72
C GLY A 277 -12.10 9.05 0.78
N ASP A 278 -10.97 9.19 0.13
CA ASP A 278 -10.41 8.23 -0.81
C ASP A 278 -10.07 6.87 -0.14
N THR A 279 -9.78 5.84 -0.95
CA THR A 279 -9.75 4.46 -0.46
C THR A 279 -8.55 3.69 -1.02
N TRP A 280 -7.40 4.35 -1.05
CA TRP A 280 -6.16 3.91 -1.68
C TRP A 280 -5.35 2.87 -0.88
N GLY A 281 -5.87 2.40 0.25
CA GLY A 281 -5.15 1.50 1.15
C GLY A 281 -5.40 0.01 0.90
N TRP A 282 -5.55 -0.75 1.96
CA TRP A 282 -5.67 -2.19 1.93
C TRP A 282 -7.10 -2.66 2.18
N TYR A 283 -7.44 -3.82 1.62
CA TYR A 283 -8.74 -4.46 1.78
C TYR A 283 -8.58 -5.76 2.55
N SER A 284 -9.57 -6.13 3.38
CA SER A 284 -9.69 -7.46 3.95
C SER A 284 -11.09 -8.03 3.76
N TYR A 285 -11.22 -9.35 3.83
CA TYR A 285 -12.48 -10.03 3.56
C TYR A 285 -12.69 -11.18 4.53
N ASP A 286 -13.88 -11.26 5.12
CA ASP A 286 -14.31 -12.42 5.92
C ASP A 286 -15.29 -13.27 5.09
N PRO A 287 -14.87 -14.47 4.62
CA PRO A 287 -15.74 -15.33 3.80
C PRO A 287 -16.93 -15.93 4.56
N LYS A 288 -16.87 -15.98 5.90
CA LYS A 288 -17.99 -16.49 6.71
C LYS A 288 -19.10 -15.46 6.86
N LEU A 289 -18.73 -14.19 6.95
CA LEU A 289 -19.66 -13.08 7.08
C LEU A 289 -20.04 -12.47 5.73
N ASN A 290 -19.32 -12.80 4.67
CA ASN A 290 -19.40 -12.19 3.33
C ASN A 290 -19.16 -10.67 3.36
N LEU A 291 -18.25 -10.22 4.24
CA LEU A 291 -17.97 -8.81 4.46
C LEU A 291 -16.58 -8.41 3.99
N LEU A 292 -16.53 -7.36 3.20
CA LEU A 292 -15.36 -6.60 2.80
C LEU A 292 -15.12 -5.49 3.82
N TYR A 293 -13.87 -5.32 4.29
CA TYR A 293 -13.47 -4.24 5.18
C TYR A 293 -12.38 -3.39 4.54
N TYR A 294 -12.50 -2.07 4.70
CA TYR A 294 -11.53 -1.09 4.27
C TYR A 294 -11.76 0.24 4.98
N GLY A 295 -10.80 1.15 4.90
CA GLY A 295 -10.91 2.49 5.45
C GLY A 295 -11.03 3.56 4.38
N SER A 296 -11.68 4.67 4.70
CA SER A 296 -11.67 5.89 3.90
C SER A 296 -10.69 6.91 4.46
N GLY A 297 -10.13 7.71 3.59
CA GLY A 297 -9.16 8.75 3.88
C GLY A 297 -9.76 10.03 4.46
N ASN A 298 -8.90 11.03 4.54
CA ASN A 298 -9.19 12.34 5.10
C ASN A 298 -10.22 13.14 4.28
N PRO A 299 -10.94 14.07 4.93
CA PRO A 299 -11.80 15.00 4.20
C PRO A 299 -11.00 16.14 3.56
N SER A 300 -11.31 16.51 2.33
CA SER A 300 -10.77 17.70 1.65
C SER A 300 -11.56 18.96 2.03
N THR A 301 -10.95 20.09 2.24
CA THR A 301 -9.54 20.39 2.38
C THR A 301 -9.07 20.12 3.81
N TRP A 302 -7.76 20.19 4.10
CA TRP A 302 -7.28 20.05 5.49
C TRP A 302 -7.65 21.27 6.36
N ASN A 303 -8.10 22.39 5.75
CA ASN A 303 -8.67 23.52 6.49
C ASN A 303 -10.09 23.20 6.97
N PRO A 304 -10.31 22.89 8.27
CA PRO A 304 -11.60 22.45 8.81
C PRO A 304 -12.68 23.55 8.74
N ASN A 305 -12.29 24.83 8.70
CA ASN A 305 -13.23 25.95 8.65
C ASN A 305 -13.98 26.02 7.31
N GLN A 306 -13.43 25.43 6.25
CA GLN A 306 -14.12 25.39 4.94
C GLN A 306 -15.21 24.33 4.89
N ARG A 307 -15.14 23.30 5.75
CA ARG A 307 -16.06 22.17 5.79
C ARG A 307 -16.51 21.81 7.22
N PRO A 308 -17.19 22.72 7.94
CA PRO A 308 -17.64 22.45 9.30
C PRO A 308 -18.59 21.23 9.36
N GLY A 309 -18.55 20.50 10.46
CA GLY A 309 -19.30 19.29 10.72
C GLY A 309 -18.41 18.04 10.82
N ASP A 310 -18.98 16.88 11.12
CA ASP A 310 -18.24 15.63 11.29
C ASP A 310 -17.64 15.08 9.98
N ASN A 311 -18.10 15.55 8.83
CA ASN A 311 -17.68 15.13 7.47
C ASN A 311 -17.76 13.61 7.26
N LYS A 312 -18.90 13.03 7.62
CA LYS A 312 -19.14 11.60 7.43
C LYS A 312 -19.28 11.24 5.94
N TRP A 313 -18.72 10.16 5.48
CA TRP A 313 -17.98 9.12 6.18
C TRP A 313 -16.51 9.11 5.72
N SER A 314 -15.81 10.24 5.84
CA SER A 314 -14.35 10.27 5.82
C SER A 314 -13.78 9.65 7.10
N MET A 315 -12.52 9.24 7.12
CA MET A 315 -11.85 8.65 8.30
C MET A 315 -12.60 7.46 8.90
N THR A 316 -13.16 6.60 8.04
CA THR A 316 -14.17 5.62 8.44
C THR A 316 -13.80 4.20 8.04
N ILE A 317 -13.93 3.26 8.97
CA ILE A 317 -13.93 1.83 8.66
C ILE A 317 -15.31 1.45 8.12
N PHE A 318 -15.34 0.86 6.93
CA PHE A 318 -16.54 0.29 6.31
C PHE A 318 -16.49 -1.23 6.38
N ALA A 319 -17.63 -1.86 6.72
CA ALA A 319 -17.88 -3.27 6.48
C ALA A 319 -19.03 -3.41 5.49
N ARG A 320 -18.73 -3.88 4.28
CA ARG A 320 -19.69 -3.98 3.18
C ARG A 320 -19.96 -5.42 2.79
N ASP A 321 -21.20 -5.72 2.49
CA ASP A 321 -21.55 -6.94 1.78
C ASP A 321 -20.87 -6.91 0.40
N ILE A 322 -20.05 -7.91 0.11
CA ILE A 322 -19.20 -7.89 -1.09
C ILE A 322 -19.96 -8.05 -2.39
N ASP A 323 -21.17 -8.64 -2.33
CA ASP A 323 -21.99 -8.88 -3.53
C ASP A 323 -22.76 -7.64 -3.93
N THR A 324 -23.21 -6.84 -2.97
CA THR A 324 -24.09 -5.69 -3.20
C THR A 324 -23.42 -4.34 -2.99
N GLY A 325 -22.27 -4.30 -2.33
CA GLY A 325 -21.59 -3.07 -1.90
C GLY A 325 -22.30 -2.34 -0.75
N VAL A 326 -23.43 -2.83 -0.23
CA VAL A 326 -24.18 -2.18 0.84
C VAL A 326 -23.44 -2.33 2.17
N ALA A 327 -23.23 -1.21 2.88
CA ALA A 327 -22.58 -1.22 4.17
C ALA A 327 -23.47 -1.87 5.25
N LYS A 328 -22.92 -2.82 5.99
CA LYS A 328 -23.54 -3.42 7.17
C LYS A 328 -23.30 -2.57 8.41
N TRP A 329 -22.07 -2.10 8.57
CA TRP A 329 -21.71 -1.18 9.61
C TRP A 329 -20.57 -0.25 9.15
N VAL A 330 -20.48 0.88 9.85
CA VAL A 330 -19.43 1.90 9.65
C VAL A 330 -18.98 2.42 11.01
N TYR A 331 -17.70 2.83 11.09
CA TYR A 331 -17.15 3.47 12.28
C TYR A 331 -16.19 4.59 11.90
N GLN A 332 -16.57 5.85 12.19
CA GLN A 332 -15.71 7.02 11.94
C GLN A 332 -14.75 7.22 13.12
N MET A 333 -13.45 7.10 12.85
CA MET A 333 -12.38 7.15 13.85
C MET A 333 -11.99 8.58 14.23
N THR A 334 -11.93 9.50 13.27
CA THR A 334 -11.53 10.90 13.47
C THR A 334 -12.57 11.84 12.83
N PRO A 335 -13.68 12.18 13.55
CA PRO A 335 -14.63 13.16 13.05
C PRO A 335 -14.00 14.54 12.87
N HIS A 336 -14.35 15.26 11.78
CA HIS A 336 -13.86 16.61 11.47
C HIS A 336 -12.34 16.68 11.46
N ASP A 337 -11.69 15.68 10.88
CA ASP A 337 -10.23 15.64 10.75
C ASP A 337 -9.68 16.89 10.05
N GLN A 338 -8.57 17.41 10.53
CA GLN A 338 -7.79 18.49 9.92
C GLN A 338 -6.33 18.11 9.74
N TRP A 339 -5.93 16.93 10.19
CA TRP A 339 -4.54 16.53 10.37
C TRP A 339 -4.06 15.55 9.31
N ASP A 340 -4.97 15.10 8.42
CA ASP A 340 -4.71 14.06 7.43
C ASP A 340 -4.46 12.67 8.06
N TYR A 341 -5.31 12.30 9.01
CA TYR A 341 -5.19 11.01 9.68
C TYR A 341 -5.97 9.91 8.95
N ASP A 342 -5.66 9.67 7.66
CA ASP A 342 -6.29 8.68 6.81
C ASP A 342 -6.57 7.34 7.50
N GLY A 343 -7.80 6.84 7.37
CA GLY A 343 -8.20 5.55 7.90
C GLY A 343 -7.93 4.35 6.98
N VAL A 344 -7.09 4.50 5.98
CA VAL A 344 -6.89 3.54 4.88
C VAL A 344 -5.96 2.37 5.19
N ASN A 345 -5.27 2.39 6.34
CA ASN A 345 -4.37 1.32 6.75
C ASN A 345 -5.11 -0.03 6.81
N GLU A 346 -4.35 -1.12 6.78
CA GLU A 346 -4.92 -2.47 6.74
C GLU A 346 -5.82 -2.78 7.96
N MET A 347 -6.89 -3.53 7.69
CA MET A 347 -7.73 -4.15 8.71
C MET A 347 -7.26 -5.60 8.89
N ILE A 348 -6.70 -5.95 10.06
CA ILE A 348 -6.24 -7.31 10.33
C ILE A 348 -7.37 -8.07 11.02
N LEU A 349 -7.84 -9.15 10.38
CA LEU A 349 -8.88 -10.00 10.95
C LEU A 349 -8.24 -11.11 11.79
N ALA A 350 -8.51 -11.10 13.08
CA ALA A 350 -7.97 -12.08 14.03
C ALA A 350 -9.04 -12.53 15.02
N ASP A 351 -9.02 -13.80 15.41
CA ASP A 351 -9.86 -14.28 16.50
C ASP A 351 -9.07 -14.09 17.80
N LEU A 352 -9.49 -13.09 18.59
CA LEU A 352 -8.83 -12.69 19.84
C LEU A 352 -9.61 -13.16 21.06
N THR A 353 -8.95 -13.21 22.21
CA THR A 353 -9.59 -13.43 23.50
C THR A 353 -9.63 -12.11 24.27
N VAL A 354 -10.83 -11.61 24.56
CA VAL A 354 -11.05 -10.38 25.32
C VAL A 354 -11.87 -10.74 26.54
N ASP A 355 -11.38 -10.43 27.74
CA ASP A 355 -12.02 -10.77 29.03
C ASP A 355 -12.43 -12.26 29.12
N GLY A 356 -11.57 -13.16 28.61
CA GLY A 356 -11.79 -14.60 28.59
C GLY A 356 -12.80 -15.09 27.55
N ARG A 357 -13.32 -14.23 26.66
CA ARG A 357 -14.28 -14.58 25.60
C ARG A 357 -13.64 -14.50 24.23
N PRO A 358 -13.93 -15.46 23.33
CA PRO A 358 -13.50 -15.37 21.94
C PRO A 358 -14.25 -14.25 21.22
N VAL A 359 -13.52 -13.40 20.50
CA VAL A 359 -14.06 -12.28 19.72
C VAL A 359 -13.55 -12.39 18.31
N PRO A 360 -14.42 -12.42 17.29
CA PRO A 360 -14.01 -12.26 15.90
C PRO A 360 -13.62 -10.79 15.68
N ALA A 361 -12.34 -10.48 15.93
CA ALA A 361 -11.87 -9.10 15.91
C ALA A 361 -11.44 -8.63 14.52
N LEU A 362 -11.64 -7.34 14.28
CA LEU A 362 -10.96 -6.52 13.32
C LEU A 362 -10.02 -5.61 14.12
N VAL A 363 -8.73 -5.66 13.83
CA VAL A 363 -7.73 -4.78 14.45
C VAL A 363 -7.20 -3.81 13.41
N HIS A 364 -7.20 -2.54 13.76
CA HIS A 364 -6.74 -1.45 12.90
C HIS A 364 -5.79 -0.53 13.66
N PHE A 365 -4.64 -0.25 13.07
CA PHE A 365 -3.67 0.74 13.55
C PHE A 365 -3.79 1.98 12.67
N ASP A 366 -4.44 3.01 13.19
CA ASP A 366 -4.81 4.20 12.42
C ASP A 366 -3.70 5.27 12.42
N ARG A 367 -3.66 6.12 11.38
CA ARG A 367 -2.75 7.27 11.32
C ARG A 367 -2.87 8.16 12.54
N ASN A 368 -4.06 8.28 13.13
CA ASN A 368 -4.32 9.10 14.31
C ASN A 368 -3.57 8.64 15.59
N GLY A 369 -2.88 7.51 15.53
CA GLY A 369 -2.04 6.97 16.59
C GLY A 369 -2.78 6.08 17.60
N PHE A 370 -4.04 5.74 17.31
CA PHE A 370 -4.81 4.76 18.09
C PHE A 370 -4.94 3.43 17.35
N SER A 371 -4.76 2.34 18.08
CA SER A 371 -5.19 1.01 17.66
C SER A 371 -6.65 0.83 18.04
N TYR A 372 -7.44 0.25 17.15
CA TYR A 372 -8.85 -0.06 17.37
C TYR A 372 -9.06 -1.57 17.29
N VAL A 373 -9.79 -2.12 18.25
CA VAL A 373 -10.29 -3.49 18.23
C VAL A 373 -11.80 -3.44 18.12
N LEU A 374 -12.35 -3.91 17.02
CA LEU A 374 -13.79 -3.99 16.78
C LEU A 374 -14.22 -5.44 16.60
N ASN A 375 -15.45 -5.75 16.99
CA ASN A 375 -16.10 -6.97 16.53
C ASN A 375 -16.40 -6.83 15.02
N ARG A 376 -15.77 -7.64 14.18
CA ARG A 376 -15.89 -7.51 12.74
C ARG A 376 -17.28 -7.85 12.18
N ALA A 377 -18.15 -8.53 12.96
CA ALA A 377 -19.49 -8.86 12.54
C ALA A 377 -20.47 -7.67 12.59
N ASP A 378 -20.34 -6.77 13.59
CA ASP A 378 -21.32 -5.73 13.88
C ASP A 378 -20.72 -4.34 14.15
N GLY A 379 -19.38 -4.21 14.18
CA GLY A 379 -18.68 -2.94 14.40
C GLY A 379 -18.71 -2.46 15.87
N GLU A 380 -18.98 -3.33 16.84
CA GLU A 380 -18.86 -2.98 18.25
C GLU A 380 -17.40 -2.63 18.58
N LEU A 381 -17.18 -1.43 19.12
CA LEU A 381 -15.86 -1.01 19.59
C LEU A 381 -15.56 -1.68 20.93
N ILE A 382 -14.48 -2.48 20.96
CA ILE A 382 -14.08 -3.29 22.11
C ILE A 382 -12.95 -2.64 22.88
N ALA A 383 -11.92 -2.16 22.19
CA ALA A 383 -10.78 -1.48 22.79
C ALA A 383 -10.21 -0.44 21.82
N ALA A 384 -9.65 0.62 22.38
CA ALA A 384 -8.89 1.63 21.66
C ALA A 384 -7.74 2.14 22.53
N HIS A 385 -6.50 2.05 22.03
CA HIS A 385 -5.29 2.41 22.77
C HIS A 385 -4.29 3.17 21.89
N LYS A 386 -3.59 4.14 22.48
CA LYS A 386 -2.44 4.75 21.81
C LYS A 386 -1.34 3.70 21.63
N PHE A 387 -0.86 3.53 20.40
CA PHE A 387 0.29 2.65 20.13
C PHE A 387 1.60 3.44 19.94
N ASP A 388 1.52 4.75 19.77
CA ASP A 388 2.66 5.67 19.85
C ASP A 388 2.50 6.58 21.10
N PRO A 389 3.47 6.58 22.02
CA PRO A 389 3.42 7.39 23.24
C PRO A 389 3.46 8.90 22.98
N ALA A 390 3.89 9.34 21.79
CA ALA A 390 3.92 10.76 21.43
C ALA A 390 2.54 11.36 21.16
N VAL A 391 1.53 10.56 20.87
CA VAL A 391 0.18 11.03 20.51
C VAL A 391 -0.37 11.99 21.56
N ASN A 392 -0.60 13.25 21.14
CA ASN A 392 -1.00 14.34 22.04
C ASN A 392 -2.23 15.14 21.58
N TRP A 393 -2.73 14.91 20.36
CA TRP A 393 -3.89 15.62 19.82
C TRP A 393 -5.20 15.22 20.50
N ALA A 394 -5.26 14.01 21.04
CA ALA A 394 -6.38 13.49 21.85
C ALA A 394 -5.86 12.78 23.10
N THR A 395 -6.62 12.80 24.18
CA THR A 395 -6.26 12.11 25.44
C THR A 395 -6.59 10.63 25.38
N GLY A 396 -7.65 10.25 24.67
CA GLY A 396 -8.14 8.89 24.52
C GLY A 396 -9.31 8.83 23.53
N ILE A 397 -9.94 7.66 23.49
CA ILE A 397 -11.24 7.45 22.84
C ILE A 397 -12.27 7.23 23.93
N ASP A 398 -13.43 7.89 23.85
CA ASP A 398 -14.50 7.70 24.82
C ASP A 398 -15.09 6.28 24.72
N MET A 399 -14.72 5.43 25.67
CA MET A 399 -15.18 4.04 25.75
C MET A 399 -16.46 3.85 26.59
N ASN A 400 -17.05 4.94 27.11
CA ASN A 400 -18.27 4.86 27.88
C ASN A 400 -19.50 4.71 26.99
N LYS A 401 -20.05 3.51 26.89
CA LYS A 401 -21.23 3.19 26.04
C LYS A 401 -22.47 4.03 26.35
N SER A 402 -22.55 4.65 27.55
CA SER A 402 -23.65 5.54 27.94
C SER A 402 -23.41 7.00 27.53
N SER A 403 -22.21 7.34 27.07
CA SER A 403 -21.86 8.67 26.64
C SER A 403 -22.46 9.01 25.26
N ALA A 404 -22.82 10.28 25.06
CA ALA A 404 -23.18 10.77 23.74
C ALA A 404 -21.98 10.77 22.76
N ASN A 405 -20.76 10.76 23.29
CA ASN A 405 -19.50 10.78 22.53
C ASN A 405 -18.85 9.38 22.45
N TYR A 406 -19.56 8.32 22.83
CA TYR A 406 -19.02 6.95 22.74
C TYR A 406 -18.36 6.67 21.38
N GLY A 407 -17.12 6.19 21.41
CA GLY A 407 -16.31 5.89 20.25
C GLY A 407 -15.66 7.11 19.59
N ARG A 408 -15.81 8.31 20.13
CA ARG A 408 -15.17 9.52 19.59
C ARG A 408 -13.86 9.81 20.32
N PRO A 409 -12.85 10.42 19.64
CA PRO A 409 -11.64 10.88 20.30
C PRO A 409 -11.94 12.04 21.26
N GLU A 410 -11.29 12.02 22.41
CA GLU A 410 -11.27 13.10 23.40
C GLU A 410 -10.20 14.12 23.01
N VAL A 411 -10.54 14.97 22.03
CA VAL A 411 -9.60 15.93 21.43
C VAL A 411 -9.14 16.96 22.47
N VAL A 412 -7.84 17.26 22.48
CA VAL A 412 -7.27 18.31 23.34
C VAL A 412 -7.63 19.68 22.77
N ASP A 413 -8.22 20.54 23.58
CA ASP A 413 -8.82 21.82 23.18
C ASP A 413 -7.90 22.69 22.28
N LYS A 414 -6.62 22.79 22.63
CA LYS A 414 -5.65 23.58 21.84
C LYS A 414 -5.41 23.07 20.42
N PHE A 415 -5.75 21.81 20.15
CA PHE A 415 -5.63 21.17 18.84
C PHE A 415 -6.98 20.89 18.18
N ALA A 416 -8.09 21.26 18.83
CA ALA A 416 -9.42 21.02 18.29
C ALA A 416 -9.62 21.71 16.94
N PRO A 417 -10.29 21.05 15.97
CA PRO A 417 -10.52 21.62 14.64
C PRO A 417 -11.14 23.01 14.70
N GLY A 418 -10.48 23.99 14.05
CA GLY A 418 -10.94 25.37 14.03
C GLY A 418 -10.81 26.15 15.35
N SER A 419 -10.21 25.57 16.40
CA SER A 419 -10.09 26.22 17.72
C SER A 419 -9.31 27.54 17.69
N SER A 420 -8.32 27.67 16.82
CA SER A 420 -7.45 28.85 16.70
C SER A 420 -7.78 29.74 15.49
N GLY A 421 -8.70 29.33 14.63
CA GLY A 421 -9.06 30.04 13.41
C GLY A 421 -8.10 29.82 12.25
N VAL A 422 -8.36 30.52 11.14
CA VAL A 422 -7.59 30.43 9.91
C VAL A 422 -6.27 31.21 10.04
N ASN A 423 -5.20 30.71 9.41
CA ASN A 423 -3.85 31.30 9.44
C ASN A 423 -3.25 31.37 10.87
N VAL A 424 -3.60 30.42 11.71
CA VAL A 424 -3.01 30.26 13.05
C VAL A 424 -2.21 28.98 13.08
N ASN A 425 -0.94 29.08 13.44
CA ASN A 425 -0.05 27.94 13.49
C ASN A 425 -0.29 27.12 14.77
N TYR A 426 -0.59 25.84 14.59
CA TYR A 426 -0.63 24.85 15.65
C TYR A 426 0.74 24.22 15.76
N THR A 427 1.38 24.25 16.93
CA THR A 427 2.75 23.76 17.12
C THR A 427 2.80 22.48 17.95
N GLY A 428 3.67 21.56 17.55
CA GLY A 428 3.97 20.35 18.31
C GLY A 428 2.85 19.34 18.34
N ILE A 429 2.09 19.18 17.26
CA ILE A 429 1.06 18.14 17.13
C ILE A 429 1.74 16.79 16.84
N CYS A 430 1.41 15.78 17.60
CA CYS A 430 1.85 14.40 17.38
C CYS A 430 0.63 13.46 17.33
N PRO A 431 0.56 12.60 16.31
CA PRO A 431 1.50 12.45 15.19
C PRO A 431 1.42 13.61 14.19
N ALA A 432 2.40 13.66 13.28
CA ALA A 432 2.31 14.47 12.06
C ALA A 432 1.26 13.90 11.09
N ALA A 433 1.05 14.55 9.96
CA ALA A 433 0.12 14.10 8.92
C ALA A 433 0.44 12.69 8.37
N LEU A 434 1.71 12.27 8.39
CA LEU A 434 2.12 10.87 8.13
C LEU A 434 1.46 9.84 9.07
N GLY A 435 0.85 10.30 10.15
CA GLY A 435 0.32 9.45 11.21
C GLY A 435 1.40 8.75 12.05
N SER A 436 0.97 8.05 13.11
CA SER A 436 1.84 7.11 13.83
C SER A 436 2.09 5.83 13.05
N LYS A 437 1.37 5.58 11.99
CA LYS A 437 1.50 4.55 10.97
C LYS A 437 0.83 5.06 9.70
N ASP A 438 1.37 4.71 8.56
CA ASP A 438 0.78 4.95 7.24
C ASP A 438 0.42 3.59 6.58
N GLU A 439 0.52 3.49 5.27
CA GLU A 439 0.11 2.34 4.47
C GLU A 439 0.95 1.06 4.73
N GLN A 440 2.14 1.16 5.28
CA GLN A 440 3.02 0.02 5.53
C GLN A 440 2.34 -1.02 6.44
N PRO A 441 2.07 -2.26 5.94
CA PRO A 441 1.22 -3.18 6.68
C PRO A 441 1.94 -3.81 7.88
N ALA A 442 1.20 -3.93 8.99
CA ALA A 442 1.58 -4.72 10.15
C ALA A 442 1.39 -6.22 9.89
N ALA A 443 1.91 -7.05 10.78
CA ALA A 443 1.70 -8.50 10.76
C ALA A 443 1.17 -9.00 12.09
N PHE A 444 0.30 -10.01 12.08
CA PHE A 444 -0.24 -10.68 13.27
C PHE A 444 0.29 -12.10 13.39
N ASP A 445 0.82 -12.44 14.54
CA ASP A 445 1.30 -13.80 14.83
C ASP A 445 0.32 -14.51 15.79
N PRO A 446 -0.34 -15.59 15.34
CA PRO A 446 -1.30 -16.32 16.15
C PRO A 446 -0.67 -17.09 17.32
N GLU A 447 0.65 -17.33 17.30
CA GLU A 447 1.36 -18.02 18.38
C GLU A 447 1.73 -17.07 19.52
N THR A 448 2.29 -15.92 19.21
CA THR A 448 2.63 -14.88 20.21
C THR A 448 1.42 -14.05 20.63
N LYS A 449 0.37 -13.99 19.80
CA LYS A 449 -0.79 -13.10 19.92
C LYS A 449 -0.45 -11.62 19.82
N LEU A 450 0.72 -11.30 19.27
CA LEU A 450 1.21 -9.93 19.10
C LEU A 450 1.03 -9.46 17.66
N PHE A 451 0.87 -8.15 17.54
CA PHE A 451 0.90 -7.44 16.27
C PHE A 451 2.26 -6.75 16.13
N TYR A 452 2.93 -6.97 15.01
CA TYR A 452 4.23 -6.38 14.68
C TYR A 452 4.00 -5.20 13.77
N VAL A 453 4.18 -4.00 14.29
CA VAL A 453 3.73 -2.76 13.66
C VAL A 453 4.93 -1.86 13.34
N PRO A 454 5.19 -1.60 12.05
CA PRO A 454 6.12 -0.53 11.65
C PRO A 454 5.45 0.82 11.92
N THR A 455 6.10 1.71 12.68
CA THR A 455 5.49 2.98 13.07
C THR A 455 6.30 4.20 12.67
N ASN A 456 5.60 5.33 12.60
CA ASN A 456 6.15 6.68 12.46
C ASN A 456 6.07 7.37 13.83
N HIS A 457 7.17 7.98 14.25
CA HIS A 457 7.25 8.75 15.50
C HIS A 457 7.63 10.19 15.17
N VAL A 458 6.73 10.86 14.46
CA VAL A 458 6.94 12.19 13.84
C VAL A 458 5.87 13.15 14.32
N CYS A 459 6.28 14.38 14.62
CA CYS A 459 5.38 15.47 15.00
C CYS A 459 5.39 16.57 13.93
N MET A 460 4.46 17.52 14.01
CA MET A 460 4.36 18.62 13.06
C MET A 460 3.96 19.94 13.70
N ASP A 461 4.35 21.02 13.03
CA ASP A 461 3.67 22.31 13.08
C ASP A 461 2.76 22.42 11.87
N TYR A 462 1.59 23.01 12.05
CA TYR A 462 0.52 23.03 11.07
C TYR A 462 -0.14 24.40 11.02
N GLU A 463 -0.31 24.93 9.80
CA GLU A 463 -0.98 26.22 9.55
C GLU A 463 -2.03 26.08 8.46
N PRO A 464 -3.34 26.14 8.79
CA PRO A 464 -4.41 26.11 7.81
C PRO A 464 -4.57 27.45 7.12
N TYR A 465 -4.91 27.44 5.82
CA TYR A 465 -5.26 28.63 5.05
C TYR A 465 -6.42 28.35 4.08
N PRO A 466 -7.16 29.37 3.64
CA PRO A 466 -8.22 29.19 2.65
C PRO A 466 -7.65 28.80 1.28
N VAL A 467 -8.29 27.82 0.64
CA VAL A 467 -7.96 27.38 -0.71
C VAL A 467 -9.25 27.28 -1.54
N ALA A 468 -9.18 27.63 -2.82
CA ALA A 468 -10.26 27.45 -3.77
C ALA A 468 -10.08 26.14 -4.52
N TYR A 469 -11.18 25.41 -4.72
CA TYR A 469 -11.15 24.19 -5.53
C TYR A 469 -11.00 24.52 -7.02
N ALA A 470 -10.08 23.78 -7.67
CA ALA A 470 -9.99 23.69 -9.12
C ALA A 470 -9.64 22.24 -9.48
N ALA A 471 -10.37 21.62 -10.39
CA ALA A 471 -10.15 20.22 -10.78
C ALA A 471 -8.70 19.99 -11.23
N GLY A 472 -8.08 18.91 -10.73
CA GLY A 472 -6.69 18.55 -11.03
C GLY A 472 -5.63 19.48 -10.43
N GLN A 473 -6.01 20.38 -9.51
CA GLN A 473 -5.09 21.23 -8.77
C GLN A 473 -5.10 20.86 -7.28
N PRO A 474 -3.98 21.04 -6.56
CA PRO A 474 -3.93 20.78 -5.12
C PRO A 474 -5.00 21.55 -4.33
N TYR A 475 -5.75 20.84 -3.52
CA TYR A 475 -6.85 21.35 -2.69
C TYR A 475 -6.60 21.05 -1.20
N VAL A 476 -5.36 21.22 -0.73
CA VAL A 476 -4.93 20.91 0.64
C VAL A 476 -5.35 22.00 1.62
N GLY A 477 -4.94 23.25 1.43
CA GLY A 477 -5.28 24.37 2.33
C GLY A 477 -4.54 24.33 3.67
N ALA A 478 -3.32 23.78 3.69
CA ALA A 478 -2.44 23.77 4.85
C ALA A 478 -0.96 23.77 4.45
N THR A 479 -0.13 24.35 5.32
CA THR A 479 1.33 24.23 5.29
C THR A 479 1.80 23.51 6.54
N LEU A 480 2.76 22.61 6.39
CA LEU A 480 3.29 21.78 7.48
C LEU A 480 4.81 21.89 7.57
N SER A 481 5.32 21.68 8.78
CA SER A 481 6.72 21.35 9.05
C SER A 481 6.76 20.09 9.89
N MET A 482 7.53 19.08 9.47
CA MET A 482 7.65 17.80 10.18
C MET A 482 8.99 17.70 10.89
N PHE A 483 9.01 17.07 12.05
CA PHE A 483 10.20 16.86 12.86
C PHE A 483 10.08 15.60 13.73
N PRO A 484 11.23 15.03 14.23
CA PRO A 484 11.22 13.87 15.09
C PRO A 484 10.34 14.05 16.33
N GLY A 485 9.67 12.99 16.74
CA GLY A 485 8.94 12.95 18.00
C GLY A 485 9.84 13.05 19.23
N PRO A 486 9.26 13.03 20.45
CA PRO A 486 10.02 13.05 21.70
C PRO A 486 11.07 11.94 21.76
N GLY A 487 12.33 12.31 22.11
CA GLY A 487 13.46 11.37 22.10
C GLY A 487 14.35 11.49 20.87
N GLY A 488 13.93 12.20 19.82
CA GLY A 488 14.77 12.55 18.66
C GLY A 488 14.91 11.45 17.61
N TYR A 489 14.03 10.44 17.62
CA TYR A 489 13.91 9.40 16.60
C TYR A 489 12.57 9.57 15.84
N MET A 490 12.48 8.96 14.65
CA MET A 490 11.30 9.12 13.78
C MET A 490 10.59 7.80 13.48
N GLY A 491 11.19 6.65 13.78
CA GLY A 491 10.63 5.33 13.57
C GLY A 491 10.69 4.48 14.82
N ARG A 492 9.72 3.59 14.96
CA ARG A 492 9.71 2.62 16.06
C ARG A 492 8.99 1.37 15.62
N PHE A 493 9.71 0.27 15.48
CA PHE A 493 9.10 -1.02 15.23
C PHE A 493 8.63 -1.64 16.54
N ILE A 494 7.35 -1.97 16.67
CA ILE A 494 6.78 -2.45 17.94
C ILE A 494 6.12 -3.81 17.81
N ALA A 495 6.19 -4.60 18.88
CA ALA A 495 5.32 -5.75 19.12
C ALA A 495 4.22 -5.33 20.12
N PHE A 496 2.99 -5.31 19.69
CA PHE A 496 1.89 -4.67 20.40
C PHE A 496 0.71 -5.61 20.63
N ASP A 497 0.11 -5.52 21.82
CA ASP A 497 -1.15 -6.16 22.15
C ASP A 497 -2.27 -5.10 22.16
N PRO A 498 -3.15 -5.06 21.15
CA PRO A 498 -4.19 -4.02 21.04
C PRO A 498 -5.34 -4.22 22.01
N VAL A 499 -5.48 -5.40 22.62
CA VAL A 499 -6.52 -5.65 23.64
C VAL A 499 -6.14 -4.98 24.96
N THR A 500 -4.87 -5.05 25.35
CA THR A 500 -4.36 -4.49 26.60
C THR A 500 -3.68 -3.13 26.46
N GLY A 501 -3.39 -2.70 25.22
CA GLY A 501 -2.65 -1.47 24.94
C GLY A 501 -1.17 -1.54 25.32
N LYS A 502 -0.58 -2.74 25.41
CA LYS A 502 0.80 -2.92 25.86
C LYS A 502 1.75 -3.21 24.72
N THR A 503 2.87 -2.50 24.71
CA THR A 503 4.04 -2.85 23.89
C THR A 503 4.86 -3.91 24.62
N ALA A 504 5.03 -5.08 24.00
CA ALA A 504 5.86 -6.16 24.55
C ALA A 504 7.34 -5.84 24.39
N TRP A 505 7.73 -5.34 23.24
CA TRP A 505 9.08 -4.84 22.95
C TRP A 505 9.05 -3.82 21.80
N SER A 506 10.10 -3.03 21.65
CA SER A 506 10.23 -2.05 20.56
C SER A 506 11.69 -1.87 20.15
N ILE A 507 11.88 -1.42 18.90
CA ILE A 507 13.18 -1.04 18.34
C ILE A 507 13.00 0.37 17.78
N ASP A 508 13.81 1.32 18.27
CA ASP A 508 13.77 2.70 17.78
C ASP A 508 14.68 2.84 16.55
N ASP A 509 14.18 3.52 15.52
CA ASP A 509 14.90 3.81 14.29
C ASP A 509 15.01 5.32 14.06
N GLN A 510 16.13 5.75 13.48
CA GLN A 510 16.38 7.17 13.20
C GLN A 510 15.33 7.80 12.30
N PHE A 511 14.85 7.06 11.30
CA PHE A 511 13.77 7.45 10.38
C PHE A 511 12.59 6.51 10.54
N SER A 512 11.42 6.92 10.08
CA SER A 512 10.20 6.10 10.07
C SER A 512 10.43 4.69 9.54
N ASP A 513 9.74 3.71 10.11
CA ASP A 513 9.69 2.35 9.57
C ASP A 513 8.60 2.29 8.51
N TRP A 514 8.99 2.49 7.26
CA TRP A 514 8.05 2.60 6.11
C TRP A 514 7.89 1.30 5.32
N GLY A 515 8.58 0.25 5.67
CA GLY A 515 8.46 -1.08 5.05
C GLY A 515 7.52 -1.99 5.81
N GLY A 516 6.65 -2.72 5.10
CA GLY A 516 5.68 -3.62 5.73
C GLY A 516 6.31 -4.83 6.42
N ALA A 517 5.70 -5.25 7.53
CA ALA A 517 6.12 -6.40 8.33
C ALA A 517 5.69 -7.74 7.74
N LEU A 518 6.46 -8.78 8.04
CA LEU A 518 6.16 -10.20 7.80
C LEU A 518 6.52 -10.99 9.06
N THR A 519 5.65 -11.89 9.50
CA THR A 519 5.98 -12.85 10.57
C THR A 519 5.83 -14.30 10.08
N THR A 520 6.59 -15.21 10.68
CA THR A 520 6.61 -16.62 10.28
C THR A 520 6.51 -17.56 11.47
N ALA A 521 6.00 -18.78 11.25
CA ALA A 521 6.00 -19.86 12.22
C ALA A 521 7.43 -20.28 12.67
N GLY A 522 8.47 -19.82 11.98
CA GLY A 522 9.87 -19.92 12.43
C GLY A 522 10.22 -19.01 13.60
N GLY A 523 9.27 -18.19 14.09
CA GLY A 523 9.48 -17.25 15.20
C GLY A 523 10.32 -16.03 14.80
N VAL A 524 10.28 -15.65 13.54
CA VAL A 524 11.03 -14.51 12.98
C VAL A 524 10.06 -13.48 12.40
N VAL A 525 10.34 -12.22 12.68
CA VAL A 525 9.67 -11.08 12.06
C VAL A 525 10.66 -10.37 11.14
N PHE A 526 10.23 -10.04 9.92
CA PHE A 526 11.02 -9.31 8.94
C PHE A 526 10.39 -7.95 8.67
N TYR A 527 11.23 -6.92 8.53
CA TYR A 527 10.80 -5.59 8.08
C TYR A 527 11.96 -4.83 7.41
N GLY A 528 11.62 -3.78 6.68
CA GLY A 528 12.58 -2.92 5.99
C GLY A 528 12.67 -1.54 6.63
N THR A 529 13.85 -0.89 6.55
CA THR A 529 14.05 0.47 7.06
C THR A 529 14.30 1.47 5.92
N LEU A 530 14.00 2.75 6.12
CA LEU A 530 14.32 3.82 5.17
C LEU A 530 15.82 3.95 4.89
N LYS A 531 16.67 3.55 5.81
CA LYS A 531 18.12 3.47 5.57
C LYS A 531 18.52 2.31 4.65
N GLY A 532 17.59 1.42 4.31
CA GLY A 532 17.80 0.30 3.39
C GLY A 532 18.24 -1.00 4.05
N TYR A 533 18.01 -1.17 5.34
CA TYR A 533 18.29 -2.45 6.01
C TYR A 533 17.05 -3.35 5.97
N LEU A 534 17.23 -4.57 5.45
CA LEU A 534 16.32 -5.66 5.74
C LEU A 534 16.71 -6.25 7.08
N ARG A 535 15.80 -6.25 8.04
CA ARG A 535 16.00 -6.83 9.37
C ARG A 535 15.18 -8.10 9.56
N ALA A 536 15.77 -9.07 10.24
CA ALA A 536 15.08 -10.21 10.84
C ALA A 536 15.23 -10.11 12.35
N VAL A 537 14.12 -10.16 13.09
CA VAL A 537 14.11 -10.08 14.54
C VAL A 537 13.40 -11.27 15.16
N ASP A 538 13.81 -11.66 16.36
CA ASP A 538 13.11 -12.68 17.15
C ASP A 538 11.73 -12.16 17.56
N ALA A 539 10.69 -12.91 17.20
CA ALA A 539 9.29 -12.50 17.40
C ALA A 539 8.94 -12.25 18.87
N LYS A 540 9.55 -12.96 19.81
CA LYS A 540 9.24 -12.88 21.24
C LYS A 540 9.98 -11.76 21.96
N THR A 541 11.20 -11.45 21.51
CA THR A 541 12.13 -10.58 22.26
C THR A 541 12.51 -9.30 21.53
N GLY A 542 12.26 -9.19 20.23
CA GLY A 542 12.73 -8.07 19.40
C GLY A 542 14.22 -8.07 19.14
N LYS A 543 14.96 -9.13 19.54
CA LYS A 543 16.40 -9.21 19.28
C LYS A 543 16.66 -9.25 17.78
N ILE A 544 17.51 -8.36 17.28
CA ILE A 544 17.96 -8.38 15.88
C ILE A 544 18.81 -9.62 15.66
N LEU A 545 18.38 -10.50 14.75
CA LEU A 545 19.03 -11.74 14.35
C LEU A 545 19.84 -11.56 13.07
N TYR A 546 19.37 -10.66 12.18
CA TYR A 546 19.98 -10.38 10.89
C TYR A 546 19.72 -8.93 10.48
N ASP A 547 20.70 -8.31 9.86
CA ASP A 547 20.65 -6.93 9.37
C ASP A 547 21.48 -6.84 8.08
N PHE A 548 20.83 -6.55 6.96
CA PHE A 548 21.46 -6.53 5.64
C PHE A 548 21.14 -5.23 4.91
N LYS A 549 22.18 -4.49 4.50
CA LYS A 549 22.06 -3.24 3.75
C LYS A 549 21.79 -3.52 2.28
N THR A 550 20.61 -3.19 1.79
CA THR A 550 20.22 -3.17 0.37
C THR A 550 20.73 -1.89 -0.31
N PRO A 551 20.74 -1.83 -1.65
CA PRO A 551 21.25 -0.65 -2.38
C PRO A 551 20.48 0.64 -2.13
N SER A 552 19.19 0.58 -1.76
CA SER A 552 18.33 1.73 -1.52
C SER A 552 17.49 1.55 -0.26
N GLY A 553 16.82 2.61 0.19
CA GLY A 553 15.83 2.53 1.26
C GLY A 553 14.72 1.53 0.95
N ILE A 554 14.20 0.86 1.97
CA ILE A 554 13.13 -0.11 1.84
C ILE A 554 11.84 0.55 2.31
N ILE A 555 10.89 0.68 1.38
CA ILE A 555 9.51 1.07 1.64
C ILE A 555 8.53 -0.01 1.11
N GLY A 556 9.09 -1.07 0.49
CA GLY A 556 8.34 -2.22 0.02
C GLY A 556 8.07 -3.24 1.12
N ASN A 557 7.15 -4.13 0.84
CA ASN A 557 6.68 -5.12 1.81
C ASN A 557 7.44 -6.43 1.66
N VAL A 558 7.91 -7.00 2.78
CA VAL A 558 8.64 -8.26 2.79
C VAL A 558 7.67 -9.42 2.57
N ILE A 559 8.07 -10.39 1.74
CA ILE A 559 7.35 -11.65 1.52
C ILE A 559 8.25 -12.85 1.76
N THR A 560 7.65 -14.03 1.93
CA THR A 560 8.36 -15.32 1.96
C THR A 560 7.60 -16.37 1.16
N TYR A 561 8.35 -17.29 0.53
CA TYR A 561 7.78 -18.35 -0.30
C TYR A 561 8.72 -19.56 -0.33
N MET A 562 8.22 -20.70 -0.81
CA MET A 562 9.04 -21.89 -1.09
C MET A 562 9.22 -22.05 -2.59
N HIS A 563 10.42 -22.41 -3.01
CA HIS A 563 10.71 -22.85 -4.37
C HIS A 563 11.83 -23.88 -4.39
N GLY A 564 11.67 -24.96 -5.15
CA GLY A 564 12.67 -26.03 -5.23
C GLY A 564 13.05 -26.65 -3.87
N GLY A 565 12.11 -26.67 -2.90
CA GLY A 565 12.34 -27.18 -1.54
C GLY A 565 13.09 -26.21 -0.61
N LYS A 566 13.34 -24.96 -1.03
CA LYS A 566 13.99 -23.90 -0.25
C LYS A 566 13.02 -22.79 0.10
N GLN A 567 13.14 -22.26 1.31
CA GLN A 567 12.44 -21.04 1.72
C GLN A 567 13.26 -19.80 1.32
N TYR A 568 12.57 -18.85 0.72
CA TYR A 568 13.11 -17.55 0.34
C TYR A 568 12.38 -16.41 1.07
N VAL A 569 13.10 -15.31 1.27
CA VAL A 569 12.57 -14.03 1.71
C VAL A 569 12.89 -13.01 0.64
N ALA A 570 11.92 -12.22 0.22
CA ALA A 570 12.10 -11.25 -0.86
C ALA A 570 11.58 -9.87 -0.46
N VAL A 571 12.28 -8.82 -0.90
CA VAL A 571 11.92 -7.43 -0.67
C VAL A 571 12.36 -6.53 -1.82
N LEU A 572 11.51 -5.57 -2.19
CA LEU A 572 11.86 -4.47 -3.08
C LEU A 572 12.53 -3.35 -2.29
N SER A 573 13.63 -2.81 -2.82
CA SER A 573 14.31 -1.62 -2.29
C SER A 573 14.35 -0.54 -3.35
N GLY A 574 13.83 0.62 -3.01
CA GLY A 574 13.75 1.83 -3.82
C GLY A 574 13.10 2.90 -2.96
N VAL A 575 13.92 3.84 -2.45
CA VAL A 575 13.44 4.92 -1.58
C VAL A 575 12.54 5.88 -2.36
N GLY A 576 11.46 6.30 -1.72
CA GLY A 576 10.45 7.21 -2.23
C GLY A 576 9.25 7.20 -1.28
N GLY A 577 8.04 7.21 -1.83
CA GLY A 577 6.84 7.42 -1.05
C GLY A 577 6.88 8.78 -0.37
N TRP A 578 5.95 9.06 0.54
CA TRP A 578 5.87 10.38 1.17
C TRP A 578 7.14 10.71 1.98
N ALA A 579 7.62 9.79 2.83
CA ALA A 579 8.83 10.00 3.62
C ALA A 579 10.08 10.24 2.76
N GLY A 580 10.16 9.65 1.56
CA GLY A 580 11.29 9.75 0.65
C GLY A 580 11.11 10.74 -0.51
N ILE A 581 10.03 11.53 -0.55
CA ILE A 581 9.66 12.36 -1.71
C ILE A 581 10.75 13.39 -2.07
N GLY A 582 11.48 13.92 -1.08
CA GLY A 582 12.60 14.83 -1.31
C GLY A 582 13.66 14.22 -2.21
N LEU A 583 14.04 12.95 -1.97
CA LEU A 583 14.98 12.22 -2.81
C LEU A 583 14.34 11.81 -4.15
N ALA A 584 13.14 11.23 -4.10
CA ALA A 584 12.49 10.66 -5.26
C ALA A 584 12.15 11.70 -6.34
N ALA A 585 11.70 12.88 -5.93
CA ALA A 585 11.34 13.98 -6.83
C ALA A 585 12.39 15.10 -6.93
N GLY A 586 13.53 14.99 -6.20
CA GLY A 586 14.59 16.00 -6.19
C GLY A 586 14.16 17.33 -5.56
N LEU A 587 13.24 17.30 -4.59
CA LEU A 587 12.74 18.49 -3.90
C LEU A 587 13.71 18.92 -2.78
N THR A 588 13.86 20.24 -2.61
CA THR A 588 14.79 20.83 -1.63
C THR A 588 14.15 21.85 -0.69
N ASP A 589 12.97 22.36 -1.03
CA ASP A 589 12.21 23.25 -0.15
C ASP A 589 11.71 22.45 1.06
N PRO A 590 12.05 22.83 2.30
CA PRO A 590 11.67 22.08 3.49
C PRO A 590 10.15 21.96 3.71
N HIS A 591 9.35 22.86 3.14
CA HIS A 591 7.89 22.81 3.21
C HIS A 591 7.26 22.00 2.06
N ALA A 592 8.04 21.63 1.03
CA ALA A 592 7.55 20.78 -0.05
C ALA A 592 7.21 19.37 0.47
N GLY A 593 6.35 18.67 -0.31
CA GLY A 593 5.83 17.36 0.10
C GLY A 593 5.13 17.43 1.46
N LEU A 594 4.39 18.53 1.71
CA LEU A 594 3.67 18.73 2.96
C LEU A 594 4.58 18.61 4.20
N GLY A 595 5.79 19.21 4.12
CA GLY A 595 6.77 19.23 5.20
C GLY A 595 7.69 17.99 5.31
N ALA A 596 7.44 16.93 4.53
CA ALA A 596 8.27 15.72 4.58
C ALA A 596 9.70 15.98 4.07
N VAL A 597 9.90 16.86 3.08
CA VAL A 597 11.24 17.21 2.57
C VAL A 597 12.14 17.76 3.68
N GLY A 598 11.61 18.63 4.55
CA GLY A 598 12.32 19.16 5.71
C GLY A 598 12.54 18.09 6.79
N GLY A 599 11.49 17.36 7.15
CA GLY A 599 11.54 16.33 8.19
C GLY A 599 12.54 15.21 7.89
N TYR A 600 12.65 14.80 6.63
CA TYR A 600 13.52 13.70 6.19
C TYR A 600 14.78 14.19 5.44
N ALA A 601 15.16 15.47 5.58
CA ALA A 601 16.31 16.05 4.84
C ALA A 601 17.63 15.29 5.00
N ALA A 602 17.85 14.67 6.17
CA ALA A 602 19.05 13.89 6.44
C ALA A 602 19.07 12.50 5.79
N LEU A 603 17.96 12.02 5.22
CA LEU A 603 17.85 10.67 4.63
C LEU A 603 18.83 10.47 3.46
N LYS A 604 19.12 11.53 2.69
CA LYS A 604 20.11 11.54 1.60
C LYS A 604 21.54 11.13 2.02
N ASP A 605 21.86 11.25 3.29
CA ASP A 605 23.20 10.91 3.83
C ASP A 605 23.33 9.39 4.10
N TYR A 606 22.22 8.64 4.02
CA TYR A 606 22.15 7.22 4.37
C TYR A 606 21.75 6.32 3.21
N THR A 607 21.05 6.84 2.21
CA THR A 607 20.53 6.05 1.07
C THR A 607 20.46 6.88 -0.19
N THR A 608 20.32 6.20 -1.33
CA THR A 608 20.15 6.79 -2.67
C THR A 608 18.96 6.14 -3.37
N LEU A 609 18.53 6.73 -4.49
CA LEU A 609 17.49 6.14 -5.33
C LEU A 609 17.88 4.73 -5.78
N GLY A 610 16.90 3.87 -5.93
CA GLY A 610 17.08 2.49 -6.36
C GLY A 610 15.79 1.91 -6.93
N GLY A 611 15.88 0.66 -7.34
CA GLY A 611 14.76 -0.13 -7.85
C GLY A 611 15.21 -1.57 -8.02
N GLN A 612 15.35 -2.28 -6.90
CA GLN A 612 15.90 -3.63 -6.89
C GLN A 612 15.07 -4.56 -6.01
N LEU A 613 14.72 -5.70 -6.55
CA LEU A 613 14.29 -6.87 -5.80
C LEU A 613 15.53 -7.59 -5.28
N THR A 614 15.58 -7.87 -3.99
CA THR A 614 16.62 -8.70 -3.36
C THR A 614 15.95 -9.91 -2.72
N VAL A 615 16.45 -11.09 -3.04
CA VAL A 615 15.93 -12.37 -2.54
C VAL A 615 16.99 -13.07 -1.73
N PHE A 616 16.60 -13.57 -0.56
CA PHE A 616 17.47 -14.19 0.43
C PHE A 616 17.08 -15.63 0.66
N ALA A 617 18.07 -16.48 0.97
CA ALA A 617 17.89 -17.87 1.37
C ALA A 617 19.01 -18.30 2.34
N LEU A 618 18.84 -19.46 2.98
CA LEU A 618 19.90 -20.09 3.75
C LEU A 618 20.94 -20.69 2.79
N PRO A 619 22.26 -20.64 3.12
CA PRO A 619 23.28 -21.27 2.32
C PRO A 619 23.16 -22.78 2.35
N GLY A 620 23.32 -23.45 1.20
CA GLY A 620 23.42 -24.90 1.09
C GLY A 620 22.16 -25.69 1.48
N SER A 621 21.01 -25.05 1.53
CA SER A 621 19.71 -25.72 1.71
C SER A 621 19.11 -26.15 0.38
#